data_b2e2bfae81755cbd61ae8948bcc90736
#
_entry.id   b2e2bfae81755cbd61ae8948bcc90736
#
_cell.length_a   1.000
_cell.length_b   1.000
_cell.length_c   1.000
_cell.angle_alpha   90.00
_cell.angle_beta   90.00
_cell.angle_gamma   90.00
#
_symmetry.space_group_name_H-M   'P 1'
#
loop_
_entity.id
_entity.type
_entity.pdbx_description
1 polymer ?
#
loop_
_entity_poly.entity_id
_entity_poly.type
_entity_poly.pdbx_seq_one_letter_code
_entity_poly.pdbx_strand_id
1 'polypeptide(L)'
;MKNFHIAGDLQEAMMAKQWVYMFSEGNADQRNLLGGKGANLAEMTRIGLPVPQGFTVSTEACLEYLEQGKLTDEMVDQIHARMEELNDISGKRFGDEKNPLLVSVRSGARISMPGMMDTILNLGLNDVTVEALSAKSDNPRFAWDSYRRFIQMFADVVQEIEKNKFENVLDEIKDREGYKVDTELTVENLKELVSRYKEIVKQETGRDFPTEPEEQLMMAVEAVFRSWNNPRAIVYRNLNEIPHDYGTAVNVQSMVFGNMGDNSGTGVAFTRNPATGERKLYGEYLINAQGEDVVAGIRTPEEISRLKDDMPEVYEQFAATAKTLENHYRDMQDMEFTIDDGRLFMLQTRNGKRTAQAALKVAVDMVDEGLITKKEALTRIEAKSLDQLLHPTFDDEALKEGVVIASGLAASPGAGTGRIYFTAEDAKNAAENGEEVILVRKETSPEDIEGMYASNGILTSRGGMTSHAAVVARGMGTCCVAGVEDIVVDEDAKTLLANGKTYVEGDFISLDGSTGNVYEGSIKTKAPELSGNFGKIMEWADFCRTMDVRTNADSPRDAKQALEFGAEGIGLCRTEHMFFDEDRIPSVRRMILSKDRETREKYLAELLPMQKEDFKGMYEVMLDKPITIRL
;
A
#
# COMPACT_ATOMS: atom_id res chain seq x y z
N MET A 1 51.06 1.53 -28.03
CA MET A 1 50.02 1.72 -27.01
C MET A 1 48.56 1.52 -27.51
N LYS A 2 48.31 1.16 -28.76
CA LYS A 2 46.95 0.88 -29.28
C LYS A 2 46.52 -0.59 -29.20
N ASN A 3 47.42 -1.54 -28.91
CA ASN A 3 47.11 -2.99 -28.89
C ASN A 3 46.72 -3.50 -27.50
N PHE A 4 46.81 -2.68 -26.44
CA PHE A 4 46.37 -3.11 -25.09
C PHE A 4 44.90 -2.81 -24.79
N HIS A 5 44.25 -1.88 -25.50
CA HIS A 5 42.82 -1.60 -25.33
C HIS A 5 41.95 -2.66 -26.02
N ILE A 6 42.38 -3.14 -27.18
CA ILE A 6 41.62 -4.15 -27.95
C ILE A 6 41.59 -5.51 -27.24
N ALA A 7 42.59 -5.88 -26.47
CA ALA A 7 42.63 -7.12 -25.71
C ALA A 7 41.76 -7.06 -24.45
N GLY A 8 41.60 -5.88 -23.83
CA GLY A 8 40.67 -5.67 -22.72
C GLY A 8 39.21 -5.72 -23.17
N ASP A 9 38.89 -5.02 -24.25
CA ASP A 9 37.53 -5.00 -24.82
C ASP A 9 37.11 -6.37 -25.38
N LEU A 10 38.03 -7.20 -25.88
CA LEU A 10 37.78 -8.58 -26.32
C LEU A 10 37.65 -9.55 -25.15
N GLN A 11 38.23 -9.28 -23.99
CA GLN A 11 38.13 -10.09 -22.80
C GLN A 11 36.84 -9.77 -22.02
N GLU A 12 36.35 -8.53 -22.03
CA GLU A 12 35.00 -8.16 -21.56
C GLU A 12 33.89 -8.72 -22.49
N ALA A 13 34.11 -8.74 -23.80
CA ALA A 13 33.17 -9.31 -24.79
C ALA A 13 33.10 -10.85 -24.78
N MET A 14 34.00 -11.53 -24.06
CA MET A 14 34.02 -13.00 -23.93
C MET A 14 33.54 -13.51 -22.56
N MET A 15 33.14 -12.65 -21.64
CA MET A 15 32.44 -13.10 -20.43
C MET A 15 30.98 -13.32 -20.79
N ALA A 16 30.53 -14.57 -20.76
CA ALA A 16 29.12 -14.93 -20.93
C ALA A 16 28.27 -14.09 -19.98
N LYS A 17 27.19 -13.49 -20.47
CA LYS A 17 26.31 -12.64 -19.66
C LYS A 17 25.73 -13.47 -18.50
N GLN A 18 25.84 -12.97 -17.28
CA GLN A 18 25.27 -13.63 -16.12
C GLN A 18 23.79 -13.24 -16.00
N TRP A 19 22.93 -14.24 -16.04
CA TRP A 19 21.49 -14.10 -15.94
C TRP A 19 20.95 -14.54 -14.58
N VAL A 20 21.69 -15.43 -13.88
CA VAL A 20 21.23 -16.11 -12.66
C VAL A 20 22.26 -15.94 -11.54
N TYR A 21 21.78 -15.50 -10.38
CA TYR A 21 22.60 -15.13 -9.23
C TYR A 21 22.14 -15.89 -7.98
N MET A 22 23.05 -16.61 -7.30
CA MET A 22 22.76 -17.15 -5.97
C MET A 22 22.51 -16.01 -4.98
N PHE A 23 21.71 -16.23 -3.93
CA PHE A 23 21.50 -15.21 -2.91
C PHE A 23 22.80 -14.77 -2.24
N SER A 24 23.80 -15.65 -2.18
CA SER A 24 25.15 -15.33 -1.68
C SER A 24 25.95 -14.39 -2.58
N GLU A 25 25.60 -14.21 -3.83
CA GLU A 25 26.31 -13.39 -4.82
C GLU A 25 25.75 -11.95 -4.93
N GLY A 26 24.60 -11.67 -4.30
CA GLY A 26 23.92 -10.38 -4.41
C GLY A 26 23.96 -9.53 -3.13
N ASN A 27 23.39 -8.33 -3.23
CA ASN A 27 23.19 -7.39 -2.11
C ASN A 27 22.03 -6.43 -2.36
N ALA A 28 21.71 -5.59 -1.36
CA ALA A 28 20.60 -4.63 -1.41
C ALA A 28 20.72 -3.57 -2.53
N ASP A 29 21.93 -3.23 -2.97
CA ASP A 29 22.16 -2.19 -3.99
C ASP A 29 21.80 -2.67 -5.39
N GLN A 30 21.72 -3.99 -5.60
CA GLN A 30 21.41 -4.60 -6.89
C GLN A 30 19.90 -4.74 -7.16
N ARG A 31 19.08 -3.90 -6.54
CA ARG A 31 17.61 -3.93 -6.72
C ARG A 31 17.18 -3.81 -8.19
N ASN A 32 17.95 -3.10 -9.01
CA ASN A 32 17.64 -2.98 -10.44
C ASN A 32 17.80 -4.30 -11.19
N LEU A 33 18.73 -5.14 -10.78
CA LEU A 33 19.07 -6.41 -11.39
C LEU A 33 18.31 -7.59 -10.79
N LEU A 34 18.25 -7.65 -9.46
CA LEU A 34 17.67 -8.77 -8.71
C LEU A 34 16.21 -8.55 -8.32
N GLY A 35 15.64 -7.37 -8.63
CA GLY A 35 14.36 -6.95 -8.11
C GLY A 35 14.40 -6.66 -6.61
N GLY A 36 13.31 -6.13 -6.06
CA GLY A 36 13.25 -5.79 -4.64
C GLY A 36 13.34 -6.99 -3.71
N LYS A 37 12.67 -8.09 -4.05
CA LYS A 37 12.67 -9.32 -3.25
C LYS A 37 14.02 -10.03 -3.32
N GLY A 38 14.57 -10.24 -4.51
CA GLY A 38 15.86 -10.92 -4.69
C GLY A 38 17.01 -10.17 -4.03
N ALA A 39 17.08 -8.84 -4.17
CA ALA A 39 18.09 -8.01 -3.51
C ALA A 39 18.01 -8.09 -1.98
N ASN A 40 16.80 -8.10 -1.40
CA ASN A 40 16.63 -8.23 0.04
C ASN A 40 16.93 -9.64 0.56
N LEU A 41 16.59 -10.70 -0.19
CA LEU A 41 16.98 -12.09 0.14
C LEU A 41 18.51 -12.24 0.14
N ALA A 42 19.17 -11.69 -0.88
CA ALA A 42 20.62 -11.70 -0.97
C ALA A 42 21.25 -10.91 0.19
N GLU A 43 20.72 -9.74 0.53
CA GLU A 43 21.22 -8.92 1.63
C GLU A 43 21.06 -9.63 2.98
N MET A 44 19.89 -10.20 3.26
CA MET A 44 19.65 -10.99 4.48
C MET A 44 20.61 -12.17 4.59
N THR A 45 20.87 -12.87 3.46
CA THR A 45 21.87 -13.95 3.40
C THR A 45 23.26 -13.42 3.70
N ARG A 46 23.67 -12.30 3.12
CA ARG A 46 24.98 -11.66 3.32
C ARG A 46 25.25 -11.26 4.77
N ILE A 47 24.23 -10.76 5.46
CA ILE A 47 24.34 -10.39 6.88
C ILE A 47 24.11 -11.57 7.85
N GLY A 48 24.01 -12.79 7.33
CA GLY A 48 23.99 -14.04 8.12
C GLY A 48 22.64 -14.38 8.75
N LEU A 49 21.53 -13.85 8.24
CA LEU A 49 20.20 -14.21 8.72
C LEU A 49 19.76 -15.57 8.17
N PRO A 50 18.86 -16.26 8.87
CA PRO A 50 18.36 -17.58 8.47
C PRO A 50 17.39 -17.47 7.28
N VAL A 51 17.93 -17.39 6.08
CA VAL A 51 17.18 -17.34 4.82
C VAL A 51 17.23 -18.70 4.15
N PRO A 52 16.09 -19.29 3.72
CA PRO A 52 16.13 -20.48 2.89
C PRO A 52 16.93 -20.18 1.61
N GLN A 53 17.90 -21.04 1.29
CA GLN A 53 18.81 -20.82 0.17
C GLN A 53 18.08 -20.81 -1.17
N GLY A 54 18.65 -20.14 -2.16
CA GLY A 54 18.06 -19.99 -3.47
C GLY A 54 18.87 -19.09 -4.39
N PHE A 55 18.29 -18.83 -5.55
CA PHE A 55 18.87 -17.96 -6.57
C PHE A 55 17.81 -17.07 -7.21
N THR A 56 18.28 -16.01 -7.87
CA THR A 56 17.45 -15.06 -8.59
C THR A 56 17.79 -15.08 -10.07
N VAL A 57 16.79 -15.31 -10.93
CA VAL A 57 16.87 -15.02 -12.36
C VAL A 57 16.56 -13.54 -12.55
N SER A 58 17.46 -12.81 -13.19
CA SER A 58 17.48 -11.33 -13.16
C SER A 58 16.33 -10.67 -13.93
N THR A 59 16.12 -9.38 -13.66
CA THR A 59 15.18 -8.55 -14.43
C THR A 59 15.60 -8.41 -15.89
N GLU A 60 16.90 -8.45 -16.16
CA GLU A 60 17.44 -8.43 -17.53
C GLU A 60 17.08 -9.70 -18.30
N ALA A 61 17.09 -10.86 -17.63
CA ALA A 61 16.60 -12.11 -18.22
C ALA A 61 15.12 -12.05 -18.58
N CYS A 62 14.31 -11.37 -17.75
CA CYS A 62 12.89 -11.13 -18.06
C CYS A 62 12.72 -10.29 -19.33
N LEU A 63 13.46 -9.20 -19.46
CA LEU A 63 13.36 -8.33 -20.63
C LEU A 63 13.78 -9.07 -21.90
N GLU A 64 14.85 -9.84 -21.85
CA GLU A 64 15.31 -10.70 -22.95
C GLU A 64 14.25 -11.76 -23.31
N TYR A 65 13.66 -12.43 -22.29
CA TYR A 65 12.57 -13.38 -22.50
C TYR A 65 11.35 -12.73 -23.19
N LEU A 66 10.96 -11.54 -22.74
CA LEU A 66 9.82 -10.82 -23.33
C LEU A 66 10.08 -10.38 -24.78
N GLU A 67 11.32 -10.11 -25.15
CA GLU A 67 11.73 -9.79 -26.51
C GLU A 67 11.81 -11.03 -27.41
N GLN A 68 12.39 -12.13 -26.91
CA GLN A 68 12.61 -13.37 -27.66
C GLN A 68 11.39 -14.30 -27.68
N GLY A 69 10.48 -14.16 -26.70
CA GLY A 69 9.32 -15.04 -26.50
C GLY A 69 9.65 -16.42 -25.93
N LYS A 70 10.89 -16.64 -25.49
CA LYS A 70 11.37 -17.91 -24.88
C LYS A 70 12.62 -17.69 -24.06
N LEU A 71 12.91 -18.59 -23.13
CA LEU A 71 14.21 -18.64 -22.45
C LEU A 71 15.29 -19.00 -23.46
N THR A 72 16.45 -18.34 -23.42
CA THR A 72 17.61 -18.69 -24.23
C THR A 72 18.29 -19.94 -23.66
N ASP A 73 19.01 -20.69 -24.49
CA ASP A 73 19.75 -21.87 -24.05
C ASP A 73 20.74 -21.51 -22.91
N GLU A 74 21.37 -20.36 -23.00
CA GLU A 74 22.29 -19.84 -21.96
C GLU A 74 21.59 -19.56 -20.62
N MET A 75 20.35 -19.05 -20.63
CA MET A 75 19.56 -18.89 -19.39
C MET A 75 19.20 -20.24 -18.80
N VAL A 76 18.77 -21.18 -19.62
CA VAL A 76 18.41 -22.55 -19.20
C VAL A 76 19.62 -23.24 -18.56
N ASP A 77 20.79 -23.18 -19.20
CA ASP A 77 22.04 -23.76 -18.68
C ASP A 77 22.43 -23.14 -17.33
N GLN A 78 22.29 -21.82 -17.18
CA GLN A 78 22.57 -21.15 -15.90
C GLN A 78 21.55 -21.52 -14.81
N ILE A 79 20.27 -21.63 -15.14
CA ILE A 79 19.25 -22.09 -14.17
C ILE A 79 19.57 -23.50 -13.67
N HIS A 80 19.90 -24.42 -14.57
CA HIS A 80 20.30 -25.79 -14.21
C HIS A 80 21.56 -25.81 -13.33
N ALA A 81 22.60 -25.05 -13.71
CA ALA A 81 23.83 -24.95 -12.91
C ALA A 81 23.57 -24.43 -11.48
N ARG A 82 22.70 -23.41 -11.32
CA ARG A 82 22.33 -22.87 -10.01
C ARG A 82 21.42 -23.83 -9.20
N MET A 83 20.60 -24.62 -9.89
CA MET A 83 19.81 -25.65 -9.22
C MET A 83 20.71 -26.78 -8.67
N GLU A 84 21.74 -27.20 -9.41
CA GLU A 84 22.72 -28.15 -8.89
C GLU A 84 23.50 -27.60 -7.68
N GLU A 85 23.92 -26.32 -7.74
CA GLU A 85 24.54 -25.66 -6.59
C GLU A 85 23.58 -25.60 -5.37
N LEU A 86 22.30 -25.35 -5.60
CA LEU A 86 21.28 -25.36 -4.55
C LEU A 86 21.06 -26.77 -3.97
N ASN A 87 21.11 -27.81 -4.80
CA ASN A 87 21.09 -29.20 -4.36
C ASN A 87 22.24 -29.48 -3.36
N ASP A 88 23.47 -29.07 -3.72
CA ASP A 88 24.66 -29.28 -2.90
C ASP A 88 24.58 -28.52 -1.56
N ILE A 89 24.17 -27.25 -1.58
CA ILE A 89 24.04 -26.42 -0.37
C ILE A 89 22.95 -26.94 0.57
N SER A 90 21.81 -27.38 0.03
CA SER A 90 20.67 -27.84 0.82
C SER A 90 20.82 -29.26 1.37
N GLY A 91 21.72 -30.06 0.78
CA GLY A 91 21.84 -31.50 1.04
C GLY A 91 20.61 -32.30 0.62
N LYS A 92 19.76 -31.73 -0.22
CA LYS A 92 18.59 -32.35 -0.84
C LYS A 92 18.77 -32.29 -2.36
N ARG A 93 17.99 -33.05 -3.11
CA ARG A 93 18.08 -33.03 -4.57
C ARG A 93 16.71 -32.78 -5.21
N PHE A 94 16.67 -31.89 -6.16
CA PHE A 94 15.47 -31.58 -6.92
C PHE A 94 15.04 -32.82 -7.73
N GLY A 95 13.82 -33.31 -7.47
CA GLY A 95 13.31 -34.54 -8.09
C GLY A 95 13.79 -35.87 -7.46
N ASP A 96 14.55 -35.85 -6.37
CA ASP A 96 15.02 -37.08 -5.70
C ASP A 96 13.85 -37.87 -5.09
N GLU A 97 13.87 -39.18 -5.30
CA GLU A 97 12.84 -40.10 -4.83
C GLU A 97 12.83 -40.33 -3.32
N LYS A 98 13.89 -39.95 -2.60
CA LYS A 98 14.05 -40.19 -1.14
C LYS A 98 14.18 -38.92 -0.32
N ASN A 99 14.86 -37.92 -0.84
CA ASN A 99 15.12 -36.65 -0.17
C ASN A 99 14.89 -35.46 -1.12
N PRO A 100 13.66 -35.27 -1.61
CA PRO A 100 13.39 -34.25 -2.59
C PRO A 100 13.64 -32.84 -2.05
N LEU A 101 14.32 -32.02 -2.88
CA LEU A 101 14.29 -30.58 -2.72
C LEU A 101 13.01 -30.07 -3.36
N LEU A 102 12.23 -29.29 -2.64
CA LEU A 102 11.11 -28.54 -3.18
C LEU A 102 11.45 -27.05 -3.17
N VAL A 103 10.98 -26.32 -4.16
CA VAL A 103 11.26 -24.90 -4.29
C VAL A 103 9.98 -24.09 -4.51
N SER A 104 10.04 -22.81 -4.14
CA SER A 104 9.08 -21.80 -4.58
C SER A 104 9.66 -21.00 -5.73
N VAL A 105 8.81 -20.58 -6.66
CA VAL A 105 9.15 -19.69 -7.77
C VAL A 105 8.31 -18.43 -7.61
N ARG A 106 8.96 -17.31 -7.32
CA ARG A 106 8.28 -16.08 -6.85
C ARG A 106 8.75 -14.88 -7.69
N SER A 107 7.82 -14.05 -8.11
CA SER A 107 8.13 -12.77 -8.76
C SER A 107 8.84 -11.80 -7.81
N GLY A 108 9.69 -10.94 -8.38
CA GLY A 108 10.45 -9.95 -7.63
C GLY A 108 10.71 -8.68 -8.46
N ALA A 109 9.70 -7.85 -8.70
CA ALA A 109 9.88 -6.57 -9.40
C ALA A 109 10.70 -5.57 -8.58
N ARG A 110 11.31 -4.56 -9.24
CA ARG A 110 12.05 -3.47 -8.59
C ARG A 110 11.20 -2.70 -7.59
N ILE A 111 9.93 -2.47 -7.94
CA ILE A 111 8.92 -1.82 -7.11
C ILE A 111 7.91 -2.89 -6.70
N SER A 112 7.55 -2.92 -5.43
CA SER A 112 6.57 -3.89 -4.90
C SER A 112 5.20 -3.67 -5.54
N MET A 113 4.64 -4.73 -6.11
CA MET A 113 3.32 -4.76 -6.75
C MET A 113 2.48 -5.89 -6.12
N PRO A 114 1.92 -5.69 -4.91
CA PRO A 114 1.25 -6.74 -4.15
C PRO A 114 0.06 -7.35 -4.92
N GLY A 115 0.00 -8.67 -5.02
CA GLY A 115 -1.09 -9.39 -5.70
C GLY A 115 -1.14 -9.26 -7.23
N MET A 116 -0.19 -8.51 -7.85
CA MET A 116 -0.23 -8.25 -9.28
C MET A 116 0.49 -9.32 -10.11
N MET A 117 1.43 -10.03 -9.52
CA MET A 117 2.25 -11.05 -10.18
C MET A 117 2.20 -12.37 -9.42
N ASP A 118 2.54 -13.43 -10.09
CA ASP A 118 2.29 -14.79 -9.67
C ASP A 118 3.40 -15.39 -8.79
N THR A 119 3.04 -16.43 -8.04
CA THR A 119 3.92 -17.23 -7.17
C THR A 119 3.51 -18.68 -7.33
N ILE A 120 4.48 -19.59 -7.41
CA ILE A 120 4.25 -21.05 -7.41
C ILE A 120 5.02 -21.64 -6.23
N LEU A 121 4.33 -22.40 -5.38
CA LEU A 121 4.90 -23.07 -4.21
C LEU A 121 4.95 -24.58 -4.44
N ASN A 122 5.80 -25.27 -3.67
CA ASN A 122 5.90 -26.74 -3.67
C ASN A 122 6.31 -27.36 -5.00
N LEU A 123 7.03 -26.60 -5.84
CA LEU A 123 7.50 -27.05 -7.13
C LEU A 123 8.53 -28.17 -6.96
N GLY A 124 8.43 -29.21 -7.75
CA GLY A 124 9.19 -30.45 -7.62
C GLY A 124 8.35 -31.62 -7.08
N LEU A 125 7.09 -31.37 -6.66
CA LEU A 125 6.17 -32.45 -6.29
C LEU A 125 5.66 -33.18 -7.54
N ASN A 126 5.65 -34.51 -7.43
CA ASN A 126 5.03 -35.46 -8.35
C ASN A 126 4.57 -36.70 -7.57
N ASP A 127 4.10 -37.72 -8.25
CA ASP A 127 3.58 -38.94 -7.61
C ASP A 127 4.64 -39.72 -6.80
N VAL A 128 5.92 -39.55 -7.10
CA VAL A 128 7.02 -40.18 -6.38
C VAL A 128 7.50 -39.32 -5.22
N THR A 129 7.74 -38.04 -5.47
CA THR A 129 8.29 -37.13 -4.46
C THR A 129 7.29 -36.79 -3.35
N VAL A 130 5.97 -36.90 -3.59
CA VAL A 130 4.96 -36.76 -2.54
C VAL A 130 5.03 -37.88 -1.51
N GLU A 131 5.29 -39.13 -1.94
CA GLU A 131 5.44 -40.25 -1.00
C GLU A 131 6.75 -40.12 -0.20
N ALA A 132 7.83 -39.62 -0.83
CA ALA A 132 9.07 -39.31 -0.12
C ALA A 132 8.88 -38.23 0.95
N LEU A 133 8.14 -37.15 0.60
CA LEU A 133 7.78 -36.08 1.53
C LEU A 133 6.93 -36.61 2.67
N SER A 134 5.94 -37.47 2.38
CA SER A 134 5.08 -38.13 3.36
C SER A 134 5.88 -38.97 4.37
N ALA A 135 6.80 -39.79 3.85
CA ALA A 135 7.65 -40.65 4.71
C ALA A 135 8.62 -39.81 5.60
N LYS A 136 9.16 -38.71 5.04
CA LYS A 136 10.12 -37.85 5.75
C LYS A 136 9.48 -36.99 6.83
N SER A 137 8.29 -36.47 6.57
CA SER A 137 7.55 -35.62 7.51
C SER A 137 6.78 -36.41 8.56
N ASP A 138 6.68 -37.74 8.41
CA ASP A 138 5.75 -38.60 9.17
C ASP A 138 4.30 -38.05 9.18
N ASN A 139 3.95 -37.29 8.14
CA ASN A 139 2.66 -36.65 7.98
C ASN A 139 2.14 -36.78 6.54
N PRO A 140 1.51 -37.91 6.21
CA PRO A 140 0.96 -38.14 4.86
C PRO A 140 -0.06 -37.08 4.44
N ARG A 141 -0.86 -36.59 5.39
CA ARG A 141 -1.88 -35.55 5.10
C ARG A 141 -1.22 -34.27 4.62
N PHE A 142 -0.18 -33.79 5.30
CA PHE A 142 0.61 -32.63 4.89
C PHE A 142 1.17 -32.78 3.48
N ALA A 143 1.79 -33.92 3.18
CA ALA A 143 2.41 -34.16 1.88
C ALA A 143 1.39 -34.11 0.73
N TRP A 144 0.26 -34.80 0.90
CA TRP A 144 -0.79 -34.86 -0.12
C TRP A 144 -1.57 -33.56 -0.26
N ASP A 145 -1.77 -32.79 0.82
CA ASP A 145 -2.34 -31.44 0.73
C ASP A 145 -1.40 -30.47 0.02
N SER A 146 -0.08 -30.56 0.28
CA SER A 146 0.93 -29.78 -0.44
C SER A 146 0.92 -30.09 -1.95
N TYR A 147 0.73 -31.36 -2.33
CA TYR A 147 0.66 -31.75 -3.73
C TYR A 147 -0.63 -31.28 -4.40
N ARG A 148 -1.77 -31.42 -3.73
CA ARG A 148 -3.05 -30.87 -4.20
C ARG A 148 -2.96 -29.37 -4.46
N ARG A 149 -2.43 -28.59 -3.49
CA ARG A 149 -2.22 -27.15 -3.61
C ARG A 149 -1.26 -26.80 -4.75
N PHE A 150 -0.19 -27.57 -4.92
CA PHE A 150 0.76 -27.37 -6.00
C PHE A 150 0.11 -27.55 -7.38
N ILE A 151 -0.66 -28.62 -7.60
CA ILE A 151 -1.35 -28.86 -8.88
C ILE A 151 -2.31 -27.71 -9.20
N GLN A 152 -3.12 -27.30 -8.21
CA GLN A 152 -4.07 -26.19 -8.38
C GLN A 152 -3.36 -24.89 -8.75
N MET A 153 -2.31 -24.53 -8.01
CA MET A 153 -1.58 -23.29 -8.22
C MET A 153 -0.80 -23.31 -9.55
N PHE A 154 -0.17 -24.44 -9.88
CA PHE A 154 0.53 -24.59 -11.14
C PHE A 154 -0.41 -24.53 -12.34
N ALA A 155 -1.57 -25.17 -12.24
CA ALA A 155 -2.58 -25.15 -13.30
C ALA A 155 -3.14 -23.74 -13.52
N ASP A 156 -3.44 -23.01 -12.45
CA ASP A 156 -3.96 -21.63 -12.52
C ASP A 156 -2.90 -20.66 -13.09
N VAL A 157 -1.69 -20.67 -12.54
CA VAL A 157 -0.65 -19.68 -12.85
C VAL A 157 0.10 -20.01 -14.15
N VAL A 158 0.45 -21.30 -14.37
CA VAL A 158 1.33 -21.71 -15.47
C VAL A 158 0.56 -22.13 -16.71
N GLN A 159 -0.57 -22.82 -16.49
CA GLN A 159 -1.40 -23.36 -17.56
C GLN A 159 -2.66 -22.52 -17.84
N GLU A 160 -2.88 -21.44 -17.06
CA GLU A 160 -3.98 -20.49 -17.22
C GLU A 160 -5.38 -21.14 -17.15
N ILE A 161 -5.51 -22.19 -16.32
CA ILE A 161 -6.77 -22.88 -16.08
C ILE A 161 -7.51 -22.19 -14.92
N GLU A 162 -8.76 -21.83 -15.11
CA GLU A 162 -9.58 -21.13 -14.11
C GLU A 162 -9.62 -21.86 -12.76
N LYS A 163 -9.22 -21.18 -11.70
CA LYS A 163 -9.15 -21.68 -10.32
C LYS A 163 -10.46 -22.29 -9.82
N ASN A 164 -11.60 -21.72 -10.21
CA ASN A 164 -12.94 -22.18 -9.82
C ASN A 164 -13.22 -23.66 -10.18
N LYS A 165 -12.59 -24.19 -11.27
CA LYS A 165 -12.75 -25.60 -11.66
C LYS A 165 -12.20 -26.55 -10.59
N PHE A 166 -11.12 -26.15 -9.92
CA PHE A 166 -10.50 -26.93 -8.85
C PHE A 166 -11.25 -26.72 -7.52
N GLU A 167 -11.67 -25.49 -7.22
CA GLU A 167 -12.44 -25.15 -6.01
C GLU A 167 -13.77 -25.90 -5.98
N ASN A 168 -14.48 -25.97 -7.10
CA ASN A 168 -15.73 -26.73 -7.19
C ASN A 168 -15.56 -28.21 -6.82
N VAL A 169 -14.46 -28.84 -7.23
CA VAL A 169 -14.17 -30.25 -6.89
C VAL A 169 -13.84 -30.41 -5.40
N LEU A 170 -13.12 -29.45 -4.85
CA LEU A 170 -12.79 -29.40 -3.42
C LEU A 170 -14.07 -29.27 -2.58
N ASP A 171 -14.94 -28.34 -2.96
CA ASP A 171 -16.20 -28.09 -2.25
C ASP A 171 -17.15 -29.29 -2.37
N GLU A 172 -17.24 -29.94 -3.55
CA GLU A 172 -18.01 -31.17 -3.75
C GLU A 172 -17.58 -32.27 -2.76
N ILE A 173 -16.26 -32.45 -2.55
CA ILE A 173 -15.76 -33.46 -1.61
C ILE A 173 -16.06 -33.03 -0.17
N LYS A 174 -15.86 -31.77 0.19
CA LYS A 174 -16.20 -31.26 1.53
C LYS A 174 -17.69 -31.45 1.84
N ASP A 175 -18.55 -31.09 0.91
CA ASP A 175 -20.00 -31.24 1.06
C ASP A 175 -20.42 -32.72 1.21
N ARG A 176 -19.83 -33.61 0.40
CA ARG A 176 -20.07 -35.05 0.46
C ARG A 176 -19.69 -35.65 1.81
N GLU A 177 -18.57 -35.22 2.39
CA GLU A 177 -18.05 -35.71 3.67
C GLU A 177 -18.61 -34.92 4.88
N GLY A 178 -19.28 -33.78 4.65
CA GLY A 178 -19.78 -32.90 5.70
C GLY A 178 -18.69 -32.03 6.36
N TYR A 179 -17.58 -31.79 5.69
CA TYR A 179 -16.45 -30.98 6.20
C TYR A 179 -16.69 -29.49 5.95
N LYS A 180 -16.17 -28.65 6.85
CA LYS A 180 -16.26 -27.19 6.76
C LYS A 180 -14.95 -26.52 6.34
N VAL A 181 -13.83 -27.15 6.68
CA VAL A 181 -12.49 -26.58 6.44
C VAL A 181 -11.59 -27.62 5.80
N ASP A 182 -10.61 -27.15 5.03
CA ASP A 182 -9.66 -28.02 4.31
C ASP A 182 -8.85 -28.93 5.25
N THR A 183 -8.67 -28.51 6.50
CA THR A 183 -7.90 -29.29 7.50
C THR A 183 -8.60 -30.59 7.93
N GLU A 184 -9.88 -30.77 7.64
CA GLU A 184 -10.68 -31.97 7.93
C GLU A 184 -10.51 -33.07 6.86
N LEU A 185 -9.98 -32.71 5.67
CA LEU A 185 -9.76 -33.67 4.59
C LEU A 185 -8.80 -34.79 5.00
N THR A 186 -9.19 -36.02 4.73
CA THR A 186 -8.35 -37.20 4.95
C THR A 186 -7.31 -37.37 3.84
N VAL A 187 -6.34 -38.26 4.04
CA VAL A 187 -5.36 -38.62 3.01
C VAL A 187 -6.03 -39.17 1.76
N GLU A 188 -7.07 -39.98 1.93
CA GLU A 188 -7.86 -40.58 0.84
C GLU A 188 -8.57 -39.51 0.03
N ASN A 189 -9.20 -38.53 0.69
CA ASN A 189 -9.83 -37.39 0.03
C ASN A 189 -8.81 -36.56 -0.77
N LEU A 190 -7.62 -36.34 -0.20
CA LEU A 190 -6.56 -35.59 -0.87
C LEU A 190 -5.99 -36.33 -2.07
N LYS A 191 -5.84 -37.66 -2.00
CA LYS A 191 -5.48 -38.51 -3.15
C LYS A 191 -6.53 -38.48 -4.26
N GLU A 192 -7.82 -38.52 -3.90
CA GLU A 192 -8.93 -38.34 -4.84
C GLU A 192 -8.86 -36.97 -5.52
N LEU A 193 -8.65 -35.87 -4.74
CA LEU A 193 -8.51 -34.52 -5.27
C LEU A 193 -7.35 -34.42 -6.27
N VAL A 194 -6.17 -34.95 -5.92
CA VAL A 194 -5.00 -34.96 -6.81
C VAL A 194 -5.33 -35.64 -8.14
N SER A 195 -6.00 -36.80 -8.09
CA SER A 195 -6.41 -37.53 -9.31
C SER A 195 -7.37 -36.70 -10.17
N ARG A 196 -8.42 -36.13 -9.55
CA ARG A 196 -9.41 -35.31 -10.27
C ARG A 196 -8.82 -34.01 -10.81
N TYR A 197 -7.90 -33.39 -10.09
CA TYR A 197 -7.19 -32.19 -10.57
C TYR A 197 -6.35 -32.47 -11.80
N LYS A 198 -5.65 -33.61 -11.84
CA LYS A 198 -4.90 -34.04 -13.04
C LYS A 198 -5.82 -34.32 -14.22
N GLU A 199 -7.01 -34.86 -13.98
CA GLU A 199 -8.02 -35.06 -15.01
C GLU A 199 -8.51 -33.72 -15.59
N ILE A 200 -8.73 -32.71 -14.74
CA ILE A 200 -9.08 -31.36 -15.20
C ILE A 200 -7.96 -30.80 -16.08
N VAL A 201 -6.70 -30.87 -15.63
CA VAL A 201 -5.57 -30.41 -16.42
C VAL A 201 -5.51 -31.10 -17.80
N LYS A 202 -5.71 -32.41 -17.82
CA LYS A 202 -5.71 -33.17 -19.08
C LYS A 202 -6.87 -32.77 -20.00
N GLN A 203 -8.04 -32.51 -19.45
CA GLN A 203 -9.22 -32.08 -20.24
C GLN A 203 -9.03 -30.69 -20.84
N GLU A 204 -8.45 -29.77 -20.08
CA GLU A 204 -8.26 -28.37 -20.49
C GLU A 204 -7.08 -28.17 -21.44
N THR A 205 -5.96 -28.88 -21.21
CA THR A 205 -4.72 -28.70 -21.98
C THR A 205 -4.51 -29.76 -23.07
N GLY A 206 -5.22 -30.88 -22.99
CA GLY A 206 -4.98 -32.04 -23.83
C GLY A 206 -3.70 -32.84 -23.50
N ARG A 207 -3.02 -32.49 -22.38
CA ARG A 207 -1.77 -33.11 -21.91
C ARG A 207 -1.90 -33.51 -20.44
N ASP A 208 -1.12 -34.52 -20.05
CA ASP A 208 -1.00 -34.86 -18.64
C ASP A 208 -0.29 -33.73 -17.84
N PHE A 209 -0.57 -33.66 -16.55
CA PHE A 209 0.15 -32.74 -15.66
C PHE A 209 1.66 -33.06 -15.69
N PRO A 210 2.56 -32.04 -15.81
CA PRO A 210 3.99 -32.30 -15.91
C PRO A 210 4.53 -32.90 -14.59
N THR A 211 5.21 -34.02 -14.69
CA THR A 211 5.79 -34.78 -13.57
C THR A 211 7.30 -34.60 -13.43
N GLU A 212 7.97 -34.14 -14.50
CA GLU A 212 9.40 -33.88 -14.48
C GLU A 212 9.69 -32.52 -13.79
N PRO A 213 10.43 -32.50 -12.66
CA PRO A 213 10.67 -31.29 -11.89
C PRO A 213 11.37 -30.18 -12.70
N GLU A 214 12.30 -30.52 -13.58
CA GLU A 214 13.00 -29.54 -14.42
C GLU A 214 12.04 -28.88 -15.43
N GLU A 215 11.13 -29.64 -16.03
CA GLU A 215 10.08 -29.09 -16.88
C GLU A 215 9.17 -28.14 -16.10
N GLN A 216 8.74 -28.54 -14.90
CA GLN A 216 7.95 -27.70 -14.01
C GLN A 216 8.67 -26.38 -13.72
N LEU A 217 9.99 -26.42 -13.44
CA LEU A 217 10.79 -25.23 -13.12
C LEU A 217 10.85 -24.26 -14.30
N MET A 218 11.16 -24.74 -15.48
CA MET A 218 11.25 -23.87 -16.67
C MET A 218 9.90 -23.24 -16.99
N MET A 219 8.81 -24.01 -16.98
CA MET A 219 7.46 -23.51 -17.19
C MET A 219 7.07 -22.45 -16.14
N ALA A 220 7.44 -22.63 -14.87
CA ALA A 220 7.17 -21.70 -13.78
C ALA A 220 7.95 -20.39 -13.95
N VAL A 221 9.24 -20.44 -14.32
CA VAL A 221 10.05 -19.23 -14.59
C VAL A 221 9.45 -18.42 -15.73
N GLU A 222 9.08 -19.08 -16.83
CA GLU A 222 8.43 -18.43 -17.97
C GLU A 222 7.08 -17.81 -17.60
N ALA A 223 6.25 -18.51 -16.80
CA ALA A 223 4.97 -17.99 -16.34
C ALA A 223 5.12 -16.73 -15.50
N VAL A 224 6.09 -16.71 -14.57
CA VAL A 224 6.38 -15.51 -13.79
C VAL A 224 6.87 -14.36 -14.66
N PHE A 225 7.69 -14.60 -15.67
CA PHE A 225 8.09 -13.55 -16.62
C PHE A 225 6.90 -13.02 -17.43
N ARG A 226 6.02 -13.90 -17.93
CA ARG A 226 4.78 -13.49 -18.62
C ARG A 226 3.86 -12.66 -17.72
N SER A 227 3.81 -12.96 -16.42
CA SER A 227 2.93 -12.26 -15.47
C SER A 227 3.24 -10.76 -15.34
N TRP A 228 4.45 -10.31 -15.75
CA TRP A 228 4.77 -8.89 -15.87
C TRP A 228 3.78 -8.15 -16.77
N ASN A 229 3.31 -8.81 -17.84
CA ASN A 229 2.39 -8.22 -18.81
C ASN A 229 0.93 -8.68 -18.64
N ASN A 230 0.58 -9.25 -17.48
CA ASN A 230 -0.82 -9.52 -17.14
C ASN A 230 -1.62 -8.22 -17.08
N PRO A 231 -2.91 -8.20 -17.48
CA PRO A 231 -3.73 -6.99 -17.50
C PRO A 231 -3.75 -6.24 -16.16
N ARG A 232 -3.88 -6.97 -15.04
CA ARG A 232 -3.84 -6.39 -13.68
C ARG A 232 -2.49 -5.72 -13.36
N ALA A 233 -1.37 -6.31 -13.80
CA ALA A 233 -0.04 -5.75 -13.58
C ALA A 233 0.19 -4.49 -14.44
N ILE A 234 -0.32 -4.46 -15.68
CA ILE A 234 -0.26 -3.27 -16.55
C ILE A 234 -1.08 -2.13 -15.95
N VAL A 235 -2.31 -2.40 -15.51
CA VAL A 235 -3.17 -1.38 -14.88
C VAL A 235 -2.51 -0.81 -13.62
N TYR A 236 -1.96 -1.68 -12.76
CA TYR A 236 -1.26 -1.24 -11.55
C TYR A 236 -0.05 -0.35 -11.86
N ARG A 237 0.76 -0.72 -12.87
CA ARG A 237 1.90 0.10 -13.30
C ARG A 237 1.47 1.47 -13.81
N ASN A 238 0.41 1.54 -14.61
CA ASN A 238 -0.12 2.81 -15.12
C ASN A 238 -0.61 3.71 -13.98
N LEU A 239 -1.33 3.16 -13.00
CA LEU A 239 -1.86 3.92 -11.85
C LEU A 239 -0.75 4.42 -10.91
N ASN A 240 0.37 3.71 -10.83
CA ASN A 240 1.49 4.04 -9.94
C ASN A 240 2.71 4.61 -10.68
N GLU A 241 2.57 4.99 -11.95
CA GLU A 241 3.62 5.57 -12.79
C GLU A 241 4.91 4.72 -12.84
N ILE A 242 4.76 3.38 -12.84
CA ILE A 242 5.88 2.43 -12.90
C ILE A 242 6.23 2.17 -14.37
N PRO A 243 7.50 2.38 -14.78
CA PRO A 243 7.94 2.11 -16.15
C PRO A 243 7.74 0.65 -16.58
N HIS A 244 7.29 0.46 -17.81
CA HIS A 244 7.01 -0.87 -18.36
C HIS A 244 8.27 -1.69 -18.70
N ASP A 245 9.40 -1.01 -18.92
CA ASP A 245 10.70 -1.55 -19.26
C ASP A 245 11.53 -2.04 -18.05
N TYR A 246 10.94 -2.05 -16.84
CA TYR A 246 11.65 -2.52 -15.65
C TYR A 246 11.75 -4.06 -15.59
N GLY A 247 10.78 -4.79 -16.09
CA GLY A 247 10.70 -6.23 -15.96
C GLY A 247 10.52 -6.72 -14.51
N THR A 248 10.51 -8.02 -14.34
CA THR A 248 10.50 -8.67 -13.02
C THR A 248 11.65 -9.68 -12.91
N ALA A 249 12.23 -9.84 -11.73
CA ALA A 249 13.09 -10.97 -11.44
C ALA A 249 12.24 -12.18 -11.01
N VAL A 250 12.83 -13.37 -11.09
CA VAL A 250 12.28 -14.62 -10.57
C VAL A 250 13.18 -15.14 -9.46
N ASN A 251 12.62 -15.35 -8.26
CA ASN A 251 13.33 -15.92 -7.14
C ASN A 251 12.94 -17.40 -6.99
N VAL A 252 13.91 -18.28 -7.15
CA VAL A 252 13.79 -19.72 -6.89
C VAL A 252 14.39 -19.99 -5.52
N GLN A 253 13.58 -20.44 -4.58
CA GLN A 253 13.97 -20.55 -3.18
C GLN A 253 13.54 -21.89 -2.60
N SER A 254 14.42 -22.54 -1.81
CA SER A 254 14.09 -23.77 -1.09
C SER A 254 12.85 -23.59 -0.22
N MET A 255 11.94 -24.55 -0.31
CA MET A 255 10.75 -24.54 0.54
C MET A 255 11.11 -24.83 2.01
N VAL A 256 10.44 -24.08 2.89
CA VAL A 256 10.30 -24.34 4.32
C VAL A 256 8.81 -24.38 4.65
N PHE A 257 8.42 -25.19 5.62
CA PHE A 257 7.03 -25.56 5.82
C PHE A 257 6.51 -25.13 7.19
N GLY A 258 5.62 -24.17 7.23
CA GLY A 258 4.91 -23.75 8.43
C GLY A 258 3.75 -24.67 8.83
N ASN A 259 3.41 -25.66 8.02
CA ASN A 259 2.25 -26.55 8.18
C ASN A 259 2.64 -28.02 8.39
N MET A 260 3.84 -28.29 8.92
CA MET A 260 4.26 -29.68 9.22
C MET A 260 3.71 -30.21 10.54
N GLY A 261 3.24 -29.37 11.44
CA GLY A 261 2.71 -29.73 12.75
C GLY A 261 2.80 -28.57 13.74
N ASP A 262 2.61 -28.88 15.02
CA ASP A 262 2.52 -27.89 16.09
C ASP A 262 3.84 -27.14 16.38
N ASN A 263 4.98 -27.66 15.94
CA ASN A 263 6.29 -27.00 16.01
C ASN A 263 6.57 -26.12 14.78
N SER A 264 5.62 -25.94 13.91
CA SER A 264 5.75 -25.19 12.68
C SER A 264 4.69 -24.09 12.62
N GLY A 265 5.01 -22.99 11.92
CA GLY A 265 4.12 -21.86 11.79
C GLY A 265 4.62 -20.86 10.77
N THR A 266 3.83 -19.85 10.52
CA THR A 266 4.19 -18.76 9.62
C THR A 266 3.59 -17.45 10.11
N GLY A 267 4.18 -16.32 9.76
CA GLY A 267 3.68 -15.04 10.21
C GLY A 267 4.26 -13.85 9.45
N VAL A 268 3.64 -12.72 9.71
CA VAL A 268 4.05 -11.39 9.24
C VAL A 268 4.15 -10.46 10.43
N ALA A 269 5.24 -9.70 10.50
CA ALA A 269 5.42 -8.74 11.58
C ALA A 269 6.24 -7.54 11.16
N PHE A 270 6.00 -6.43 11.86
CA PHE A 270 6.74 -5.19 11.74
C PHE A 270 7.66 -5.01 12.94
N THR A 271 8.81 -4.37 12.73
CA THR A 271 9.73 -4.03 13.83
C THR A 271 9.18 -2.96 14.75
N ARG A 272 8.24 -2.15 14.26
CA ARG A 272 7.47 -1.13 14.99
C ARG A 272 6.01 -1.17 14.56
N ASN A 273 5.11 -0.68 15.41
CA ASN A 273 3.69 -0.59 15.06
C ASN A 273 3.47 0.33 13.85
N PRO A 274 2.94 -0.16 12.72
CA PRO A 274 2.77 0.63 11.49
C PRO A 274 1.68 1.69 11.59
N ALA A 275 0.77 1.59 12.56
CA ALA A 275 -0.27 2.58 12.80
C ALA A 275 0.19 3.72 13.70
N THR A 276 0.91 3.40 14.79
CA THR A 276 1.29 4.37 15.83
C THR A 276 2.76 4.77 15.83
N GLY A 277 3.65 3.98 15.21
CA GLY A 277 5.10 4.15 15.27
C GLY A 277 5.75 3.67 16.56
N GLU A 278 5.00 3.07 17.49
CA GLU A 278 5.53 2.54 18.74
C GLU A 278 6.61 1.50 18.49
N ARG A 279 7.73 1.57 19.22
CA ARG A 279 8.85 0.64 19.13
C ARG A 279 8.53 -0.68 19.84
N LYS A 280 7.66 -1.46 19.22
CA LYS A 280 7.24 -2.79 19.68
C LYS A 280 7.00 -3.66 18.46
N LEU A 281 7.46 -4.91 18.50
CA LEU A 281 7.10 -5.88 17.47
C LEU A 281 5.58 -5.95 17.35
N TYR A 282 5.10 -5.77 16.13
CA TYR A 282 3.68 -5.76 15.81
C TYR A 282 3.43 -6.71 14.65
N GLY A 283 2.55 -7.68 14.83
CA GLY A 283 2.27 -8.64 13.77
C GLY A 283 1.49 -9.83 14.28
N GLU A 284 1.33 -10.79 13.38
CA GLU A 284 0.47 -11.94 13.57
C GLU A 284 1.16 -13.21 13.05
N TYR A 285 0.81 -14.35 13.64
CA TYR A 285 1.29 -15.66 13.19
C TYR A 285 0.21 -16.72 13.35
N LEU A 286 0.38 -17.81 12.60
CA LEU A 286 -0.44 -19.02 12.71
C LEU A 286 0.47 -20.24 12.90
N ILE A 287 0.14 -21.07 13.86
CA ILE A 287 0.74 -22.40 14.03
C ILE A 287 0.11 -23.36 13.02
N ASN A 288 0.91 -24.28 12.50
CA ASN A 288 0.50 -25.29 11.53
C ASN A 288 -0.26 -24.69 10.34
N ALA A 289 0.40 -23.72 9.66
CA ALA A 289 -0.17 -22.95 8.54
C ALA A 289 0.89 -22.60 7.50
N GLN A 290 0.44 -22.42 6.25
CA GLN A 290 1.26 -21.83 5.19
C GLN A 290 1.03 -20.30 5.13
N GLY A 291 1.97 -19.56 4.47
CA GLY A 291 1.89 -18.10 4.37
C GLY A 291 0.59 -17.57 3.77
N GLU A 292 -0.03 -18.32 2.87
CA GLU A 292 -1.32 -17.98 2.27
C GLU A 292 -2.46 -17.99 3.30
N ASP A 293 -2.42 -18.89 4.29
CA ASP A 293 -3.46 -19.06 5.29
C ASP A 293 -3.56 -17.83 6.23
N VAL A 294 -2.44 -17.12 6.46
CA VAL A 294 -2.41 -15.88 7.27
C VAL A 294 -3.17 -14.75 6.57
N VAL A 295 -3.07 -14.68 5.23
CA VAL A 295 -3.66 -13.59 4.43
C VAL A 295 -5.10 -13.90 4.01
N ALA A 296 -5.43 -15.19 3.88
CA ALA A 296 -6.75 -15.64 3.40
C ALA A 296 -7.89 -15.42 4.41
N GLY A 297 -7.59 -15.14 5.69
CA GLY A 297 -8.59 -14.86 6.72
C GLY A 297 -9.46 -16.07 7.13
N ILE A 298 -9.08 -17.29 6.73
CA ILE A 298 -9.81 -18.53 7.04
C ILE A 298 -9.68 -18.91 8.52
N ARG A 299 -8.53 -18.60 9.10
CA ARG A 299 -8.21 -18.81 10.52
C ARG A 299 -7.84 -17.47 11.15
N THR A 300 -8.25 -17.25 12.40
CA THR A 300 -7.85 -16.06 13.15
C THR A 300 -6.39 -16.21 13.59
N PRO A 301 -5.48 -15.34 13.15
CA PRO A 301 -4.09 -15.39 13.58
C PRO A 301 -3.94 -14.90 15.03
N GLU A 302 -2.87 -15.33 15.68
CA GLU A 302 -2.47 -14.89 17.02
C GLU A 302 -1.51 -13.71 16.94
N GLU A 303 -1.54 -12.81 17.94
CA GLU A 303 -0.57 -11.72 18.03
C GLU A 303 0.85 -12.25 18.18
N ILE A 304 1.82 -11.61 17.50
CA ILE A 304 3.24 -12.01 17.54
C ILE A 304 3.82 -12.06 18.96
N SER A 305 3.27 -11.27 19.89
CA SER A 305 3.68 -11.28 21.30
C SER A 305 3.45 -12.62 22.00
N ARG A 306 2.43 -13.37 21.58
CA ARG A 306 2.09 -14.68 22.13
C ARG A 306 3.07 -15.77 21.71
N LEU A 307 3.79 -15.58 20.60
CA LEU A 307 4.85 -16.50 20.18
C LEU A 307 5.92 -16.70 21.27
N LYS A 308 6.07 -15.71 22.18
CA LYS A 308 6.95 -15.80 23.33
C LYS A 308 6.55 -16.92 24.30
N ASP A 309 5.26 -17.20 24.42
CA ASP A 309 4.74 -18.24 25.30
C ASP A 309 4.68 -19.58 24.56
N ASP A 310 4.33 -19.58 23.28
CA ASP A 310 4.17 -20.79 22.47
C ASP A 310 5.53 -21.37 22.03
N MET A 311 6.49 -20.52 21.61
CA MET A 311 7.82 -20.91 21.13
C MET A 311 8.89 -19.89 21.58
N PRO A 312 9.30 -19.88 22.85
CA PRO A 312 10.17 -18.84 23.42
C PRO A 312 11.50 -18.66 22.69
N GLU A 313 12.17 -19.75 22.33
CA GLU A 313 13.47 -19.70 21.64
C GLU A 313 13.34 -19.09 20.24
N VAL A 314 12.28 -19.42 19.52
CA VAL A 314 11.98 -18.86 18.19
C VAL A 314 11.65 -17.37 18.31
N TYR A 315 10.87 -16.99 19.32
CA TYR A 315 10.56 -15.58 19.56
C TYR A 315 11.82 -14.74 19.82
N GLU A 316 12.75 -15.24 20.64
CA GLU A 316 14.01 -14.54 20.92
C GLU A 316 14.88 -14.40 19.66
N GLN A 317 14.97 -15.46 18.84
CA GLN A 317 15.67 -15.41 17.56
C GLN A 317 15.02 -14.41 16.60
N PHE A 318 13.68 -14.41 16.54
CA PHE A 318 12.93 -13.47 15.71
C PHE A 318 13.12 -12.01 16.16
N ALA A 319 13.05 -11.73 17.46
CA ALA A 319 13.28 -10.41 18.02
C ALA A 319 14.71 -9.90 17.75
N ALA A 320 15.71 -10.77 17.87
CA ALA A 320 17.10 -10.45 17.53
C ALA A 320 17.28 -10.17 16.03
N THR A 321 16.63 -10.96 15.17
CA THR A 321 16.61 -10.77 13.71
C THR A 321 15.95 -9.44 13.34
N ALA A 322 14.79 -9.13 13.90
CA ALA A 322 14.07 -7.88 13.69
C ALA A 322 14.93 -6.66 14.05
N LYS A 323 15.63 -6.72 15.21
CA LYS A 323 16.57 -5.66 15.62
C LYS A 323 17.74 -5.52 14.65
N THR A 324 18.29 -6.64 14.18
CA THR A 324 19.38 -6.64 13.19
C THR A 324 18.95 -6.00 11.90
N LEU A 325 17.78 -6.34 11.37
CA LEU A 325 17.22 -5.77 10.16
C LEU A 325 16.94 -4.27 10.28
N GLU A 326 16.29 -3.83 11.37
CA GLU A 326 16.00 -2.42 11.60
C GLU A 326 17.29 -1.58 11.68
N ASN A 327 18.31 -2.08 12.39
CA ASN A 327 19.60 -1.39 12.47
C ASN A 327 20.34 -1.37 11.14
N HIS A 328 20.29 -2.46 10.37
CA HIS A 328 20.96 -2.58 9.08
C HIS A 328 20.36 -1.66 8.03
N TYR A 329 19.03 -1.71 7.85
CA TYR A 329 18.32 -0.85 6.90
C TYR A 329 18.07 0.56 7.44
N ARG A 330 18.28 0.76 8.73
CA ARG A 330 18.08 2.03 9.44
C ARG A 330 16.66 2.57 9.27
N ASP A 331 15.69 1.66 9.07
CA ASP A 331 14.26 1.95 8.92
C ASP A 331 13.43 0.79 9.46
N MET A 332 12.17 1.08 9.87
CA MET A 332 11.27 0.01 10.28
C MET A 332 11.03 -0.98 9.15
N GLN A 333 11.02 -2.26 9.51
CA GLN A 333 10.89 -3.35 8.56
C GLN A 333 9.56 -4.06 8.70
N ASP A 334 9.02 -4.47 7.57
CA ASP A 334 7.94 -5.43 7.37
C ASP A 334 8.58 -6.76 7.00
N MET A 335 8.31 -7.81 7.75
CA MET A 335 9.01 -9.10 7.71
C MET A 335 8.01 -10.23 7.54
N GLU A 336 8.32 -11.14 6.62
CA GLU A 336 7.63 -12.43 6.48
C GLU A 336 8.56 -13.54 6.96
N PHE A 337 8.05 -14.44 7.79
CA PHE A 337 8.84 -15.53 8.35
C PHE A 337 8.07 -16.84 8.39
N THR A 338 8.79 -17.94 8.42
CA THR A 338 8.25 -19.30 8.63
C THR A 338 9.06 -20.01 9.71
N ILE A 339 8.38 -20.77 10.53
CA ILE A 339 8.97 -21.68 11.52
C ILE A 339 8.79 -23.07 10.96
N ASP A 340 9.88 -23.76 10.68
CA ASP A 340 9.91 -25.13 10.16
C ASP A 340 10.55 -26.03 11.20
N ASP A 341 9.74 -26.87 11.85
CA ASP A 341 10.16 -27.77 12.93
C ASP A 341 11.02 -27.07 14.00
N GLY A 342 10.50 -25.97 14.55
CA GLY A 342 11.16 -25.18 15.59
C GLY A 342 12.31 -24.30 15.11
N ARG A 343 12.56 -24.21 13.81
CA ARG A 343 13.61 -23.36 13.22
C ARG A 343 13.01 -22.14 12.53
N LEU A 344 13.51 -20.98 12.85
CA LEU A 344 13.10 -19.72 12.22
C LEU A 344 13.76 -19.56 10.84
N PHE A 345 12.97 -19.13 9.86
CA PHE A 345 13.43 -18.71 8.54
C PHE A 345 12.79 -17.39 8.13
N MET A 346 13.60 -16.48 7.58
CA MET A 346 13.13 -15.22 7.02
C MET A 346 12.86 -15.39 5.53
N LEU A 347 11.63 -15.10 5.12
CA LEU A 347 11.20 -15.24 3.72
C LEU A 347 11.28 -13.93 2.94
N GLN A 348 11.06 -12.81 3.61
CA GLN A 348 11.07 -11.48 3.00
C GLN A 348 11.28 -10.41 4.06
N THR A 349 11.95 -9.34 3.68
CA THR A 349 11.94 -8.06 4.40
C THR A 349 11.74 -6.92 3.42
N ARG A 350 11.11 -5.84 3.90
CA ARG A 350 10.96 -4.59 3.16
C ARG A 350 10.76 -3.44 4.14
N ASN A 351 10.98 -2.21 3.69
CA ASN A 351 10.63 -1.04 4.50
C ASN A 351 9.12 -1.06 4.79
N GLY A 352 8.77 -0.94 6.06
CA GLY A 352 7.40 -1.03 6.53
C GLY A 352 6.55 0.13 6.02
N LYS A 353 5.45 -0.20 5.31
CA LYS A 353 4.40 0.78 5.03
C LYS A 353 3.74 1.18 6.35
N ARG A 354 3.44 2.47 6.50
CA ARG A 354 2.98 3.04 7.77
C ARG A 354 2.12 4.26 7.54
N THR A 355 1.32 4.60 8.53
CA THR A 355 0.53 5.84 8.53
C THR A 355 1.43 7.08 8.58
N ALA A 356 0.89 8.24 8.22
CA ALA A 356 1.60 9.52 8.34
C ALA A 356 2.05 9.80 9.78
N GLN A 357 1.20 9.53 10.76
CA GLN A 357 1.50 9.68 12.18
C GLN A 357 2.66 8.76 12.62
N ALA A 358 2.61 7.48 12.23
CA ALA A 358 3.68 6.54 12.52
C ALA A 358 4.99 6.95 11.82
N ALA A 359 4.94 7.47 10.58
CA ALA A 359 6.10 7.94 9.86
C ALA A 359 6.83 9.07 10.60
N LEU A 360 6.08 10.06 11.12
CA LEU A 360 6.65 11.13 11.94
C LEU A 360 7.29 10.59 13.21
N LYS A 361 6.57 9.73 13.94
CA LYS A 361 7.08 9.16 15.20
C LYS A 361 8.33 8.32 14.97
N VAL A 362 8.31 7.41 14.01
CA VAL A 362 9.47 6.57 13.67
C VAL A 362 10.67 7.41 13.27
N ALA A 363 10.49 8.45 12.44
CA ALA A 363 11.55 9.33 12.01
C ALA A 363 12.19 10.09 13.20
N VAL A 364 11.37 10.60 14.12
CA VAL A 364 11.84 11.30 15.32
C VAL A 364 12.58 10.34 16.26
N ASP A 365 11.96 9.20 16.57
CA ASP A 365 12.56 8.19 17.47
C ASP A 365 13.91 7.69 16.93
N MET A 366 14.02 7.43 15.61
CA MET A 366 15.27 6.97 15.01
C MET A 366 16.38 8.03 15.02
N VAL A 367 16.04 9.31 14.97
CA VAL A 367 17.03 10.39 15.19
C VAL A 367 17.46 10.43 16.65
N ASP A 368 16.52 10.33 17.58
CA ASP A 368 16.79 10.34 19.03
C ASP A 368 17.61 9.08 19.45
N GLU A 369 17.41 7.95 18.77
CA GLU A 369 18.18 6.71 18.91
C GLU A 369 19.58 6.77 18.23
N GLY A 370 19.87 7.81 17.44
CA GLY A 370 21.12 7.97 16.71
C GLY A 370 21.27 7.06 15.48
N LEU A 371 20.19 6.45 15.01
CA LEU A 371 20.19 5.58 13.83
C LEU A 371 20.24 6.37 12.53
N ILE A 372 19.60 7.53 12.47
CA ILE A 372 19.54 8.41 11.31
C ILE A 372 19.81 9.86 11.68
N THR A 373 20.19 10.67 10.70
CA THR A 373 20.32 12.11 10.85
C THR A 373 18.97 12.82 10.66
N LYS A 374 18.83 14.05 11.17
CA LYS A 374 17.64 14.89 10.93
C LYS A 374 17.34 15.05 9.43
N LYS A 375 18.38 15.21 8.61
CA LYS A 375 18.25 15.33 7.16
C LYS A 375 17.71 14.06 6.51
N GLU A 376 18.19 12.90 6.94
CA GLU A 376 17.68 11.60 6.48
C GLU A 376 16.24 11.39 6.91
N ALA A 377 15.88 11.79 8.13
CA ALA A 377 14.50 11.73 8.62
C ALA A 377 13.53 12.49 7.71
N LEU A 378 13.89 13.71 7.27
CA LEU A 378 13.07 14.50 6.36
C LEU A 378 12.87 13.82 4.99
N THR A 379 13.88 13.11 4.46
CA THR A 379 13.76 12.41 3.18
C THR A 379 12.88 11.16 3.22
N ARG A 380 12.52 10.68 4.41
CA ARG A 380 11.69 9.48 4.60
C ARG A 380 10.20 9.77 4.78
N ILE A 381 9.86 11.04 4.92
CA ILE A 381 8.49 11.50 5.11
C ILE A 381 7.95 11.96 3.76
N GLU A 382 6.88 11.33 3.32
CA GLU A 382 6.19 11.74 2.11
C GLU A 382 5.34 12.97 2.39
N ALA A 383 5.66 14.10 1.74
CA ALA A 383 4.99 15.38 1.98
C ALA A 383 3.46 15.31 1.79
N LYS A 384 3.00 14.55 0.77
CA LYS A 384 1.55 14.36 0.52
C LYS A 384 0.83 13.68 1.70
N SER A 385 1.51 12.79 2.43
CA SER A 385 0.89 12.12 3.57
C SER A 385 0.66 13.05 4.77
N LEU A 386 1.39 14.18 4.83
CA LEU A 386 1.23 15.17 5.89
C LEU A 386 -0.10 15.93 5.81
N ASP A 387 -0.71 16.03 4.64
CA ASP A 387 -2.02 16.66 4.49
C ASP A 387 -3.07 15.99 5.39
N GLN A 388 -2.99 14.67 5.56
CA GLN A 388 -3.89 13.92 6.45
C GLN A 388 -3.80 14.38 7.90
N LEU A 389 -2.64 14.89 8.34
CA LEU A 389 -2.40 15.36 9.72
C LEU A 389 -2.83 16.79 9.96
N LEU A 390 -3.14 17.54 8.90
CA LEU A 390 -3.60 18.93 8.98
C LEU A 390 -5.13 19.03 9.15
N HIS A 391 -5.83 17.91 9.05
CA HIS A 391 -7.28 17.82 9.18
C HIS A 391 -7.69 17.17 10.50
N PRO A 392 -8.89 17.49 11.04
CA PRO A 392 -9.44 16.77 12.17
C PRO A 392 -9.51 15.26 11.91
N THR A 393 -9.28 14.46 12.93
CA THR A 393 -9.43 13.00 12.93
C THR A 393 -10.42 12.57 13.97
N PHE A 394 -10.94 11.35 13.88
CA PHE A 394 -11.76 10.79 14.95
C PHE A 394 -10.91 10.37 16.15
N ASP A 395 -11.53 10.38 17.31
CA ASP A 395 -10.98 9.77 18.52
C ASP A 395 -10.92 8.24 18.32
N ASP A 396 -9.74 7.62 18.56
CA ASP A 396 -9.49 6.20 18.27
C ASP A 396 -10.39 5.25 19.09
N GLU A 397 -10.76 5.64 20.34
CA GLU A 397 -11.64 4.83 21.18
C GLU A 397 -13.09 4.98 20.72
N ALA A 398 -13.52 6.21 20.41
CA ALA A 398 -14.85 6.47 19.89
C ALA A 398 -15.08 5.81 18.52
N LEU A 399 -14.04 5.75 17.68
CA LEU A 399 -14.11 5.11 16.35
C LEU A 399 -14.31 3.59 16.42
N LYS A 400 -13.76 2.92 17.44
CA LYS A 400 -13.93 1.46 17.62
C LYS A 400 -15.39 1.05 17.87
N GLU A 401 -16.19 1.95 18.43
CA GLU A 401 -17.62 1.75 18.67
C GLU A 401 -18.46 2.20 17.45
N GLY A 402 -17.84 2.83 16.45
CA GLY A 402 -18.50 3.36 15.27
C GLY A 402 -19.07 2.27 14.37
N VAL A 403 -20.32 2.43 13.97
CA VAL A 403 -20.99 1.53 13.03
C VAL A 403 -20.92 2.11 11.63
N VAL A 404 -20.20 1.45 10.72
CA VAL A 404 -20.13 1.84 9.30
C VAL A 404 -21.48 1.52 8.64
N ILE A 405 -22.09 2.54 8.02
CA ILE A 405 -23.39 2.42 7.34
C ILE A 405 -23.26 2.46 5.81
N ALA A 406 -22.16 3.01 5.29
CA ALA A 406 -21.85 3.05 3.87
C ALA A 406 -20.36 3.38 3.64
N SER A 407 -19.86 3.15 2.43
CA SER A 407 -18.50 3.53 2.02
C SER A 407 -18.50 4.11 0.61
N GLY A 408 -17.62 5.09 0.38
CA GLY A 408 -17.45 5.76 -0.91
C GLY A 408 -16.01 6.18 -1.16
N LEU A 409 -15.82 7.11 -2.06
CA LEU A 409 -14.49 7.65 -2.38
C LEU A 409 -14.03 8.64 -1.30
N ALA A 410 -12.81 8.44 -0.81
CA ALA A 410 -12.10 9.36 0.08
C ALA A 410 -11.72 10.65 -0.70
N ALA A 411 -12.69 11.54 -0.88
CA ALA A 411 -12.59 12.65 -1.82
C ALA A 411 -11.84 13.86 -1.26
N SER A 412 -11.98 14.14 0.04
CA SER A 412 -11.20 15.15 0.76
C SER A 412 -10.96 14.67 2.20
N PRO A 413 -9.69 14.66 2.68
CA PRO A 413 -9.36 14.07 3.98
C PRO A 413 -9.99 14.82 5.15
N GLY A 414 -10.01 14.16 6.32
CA GLY A 414 -10.52 14.69 7.57
C GLY A 414 -11.69 13.90 8.12
N ALA A 415 -12.06 14.21 9.38
CA ALA A 415 -13.24 13.69 10.05
C ALA A 415 -14.28 14.81 10.19
N GLY A 416 -15.48 14.55 9.72
CA GLY A 416 -16.62 15.45 9.87
C GLY A 416 -17.76 14.75 10.61
N THR A 417 -18.33 15.40 11.61
CA THR A 417 -19.55 14.93 12.28
C THR A 417 -20.58 16.05 12.28
N GLY A 418 -21.86 15.70 12.20
CA GLY A 418 -22.92 16.70 12.23
C GLY A 418 -24.28 16.13 11.86
N ARG A 419 -25.26 17.02 11.88
CA ARG A 419 -26.65 16.72 11.48
C ARG A 419 -26.77 16.75 9.95
N ILE A 420 -27.56 15.86 9.42
CA ILE A 420 -27.86 15.76 8.00
C ILE A 420 -28.72 16.96 7.56
N TYR A 421 -28.28 17.63 6.49
CA TYR A 421 -29.09 18.60 5.77
C TYR A 421 -28.98 18.33 4.25
N PHE A 422 -30.10 18.47 3.53
CA PHE A 422 -30.22 18.09 2.13
C PHE A 422 -30.19 19.27 1.16
N THR A 423 -30.23 20.50 1.67
CA THR A 423 -30.07 21.71 0.86
C THR A 423 -28.97 22.60 1.38
N ALA A 424 -28.32 23.35 0.48
CA ALA A 424 -27.26 24.29 0.88
C ALA A 424 -27.77 25.40 1.81
N GLU A 425 -29.00 25.87 1.58
CA GLU A 425 -29.65 26.92 2.37
C GLU A 425 -29.94 26.43 3.80
N ASP A 426 -30.53 25.24 3.97
CA ASP A 426 -30.81 24.65 5.29
C ASP A 426 -29.52 24.39 6.06
N ALA A 427 -28.49 23.85 5.38
CA ALA A 427 -27.16 23.61 5.96
C ALA A 427 -26.51 24.90 6.46
N LYS A 428 -26.54 25.95 5.67
CA LYS A 428 -26.03 27.28 6.05
C LYS A 428 -26.77 27.85 7.26
N ASN A 429 -28.11 27.85 7.20
CA ASN A 429 -28.94 28.38 8.29
C ASN A 429 -28.72 27.64 9.62
N ALA A 430 -28.58 26.31 9.56
CA ALA A 430 -28.30 25.50 10.75
C ALA A 430 -26.91 25.80 11.33
N ALA A 431 -25.89 25.92 10.48
CA ALA A 431 -24.53 26.26 10.89
C ALA A 431 -24.44 27.66 11.50
N GLU A 432 -25.16 28.65 10.96
CA GLU A 432 -25.27 30.00 11.53
C GLU A 432 -25.92 30.00 12.92
N ASN A 433 -26.78 29.03 13.21
CA ASN A 433 -27.36 28.79 14.53
C ASN A 433 -26.46 27.98 15.47
N GLY A 434 -25.24 27.61 15.03
CA GLY A 434 -24.24 26.90 15.83
C GLY A 434 -24.37 25.38 15.81
N GLU A 435 -25.11 24.82 14.87
CA GLU A 435 -25.18 23.36 14.69
C GLU A 435 -23.98 22.83 13.89
N GLU A 436 -23.53 21.62 14.23
CA GLU A 436 -22.61 20.85 13.40
C GLU A 436 -23.39 20.22 12.24
N VAL A 437 -22.94 20.45 11.01
CA VAL A 437 -23.71 20.15 9.79
C VAL A 437 -22.94 19.24 8.86
N ILE A 438 -23.63 18.22 8.31
CA ILE A 438 -23.19 17.44 7.16
C ILE A 438 -24.17 17.71 5.98
N LEU A 439 -23.63 18.24 4.89
CA LEU A 439 -24.39 18.44 3.67
C LEU A 439 -24.46 17.13 2.89
N VAL A 440 -25.68 16.62 2.67
CA VAL A 440 -25.94 15.36 1.95
C VAL A 440 -26.68 15.66 0.65
N ARG A 441 -26.06 15.34 -0.49
CA ARG A 441 -26.62 15.59 -1.81
C ARG A 441 -26.53 14.36 -2.71
N LYS A 442 -27.33 14.30 -3.76
CA LYS A 442 -27.08 13.35 -4.86
C LYS A 442 -25.77 13.69 -5.55
N GLU A 443 -25.59 14.96 -5.88
CA GLU A 443 -24.37 15.59 -6.40
C GLU A 443 -24.39 17.08 -6.05
N THR A 444 -23.24 17.73 -5.94
CA THR A 444 -23.20 19.18 -5.67
C THR A 444 -23.03 19.97 -6.95
N SER A 445 -23.56 21.18 -6.95
CA SER A 445 -23.44 22.19 -8.01
C SER A 445 -22.81 23.48 -7.47
N PRO A 446 -22.41 24.44 -8.34
CA PRO A 446 -21.88 25.74 -7.90
C PRO A 446 -22.80 26.52 -6.96
N GLU A 447 -24.11 26.32 -7.04
CA GLU A 447 -25.10 26.95 -6.18
C GLU A 447 -25.04 26.45 -4.73
N ASP A 448 -24.46 25.26 -4.49
CA ASP A 448 -24.34 24.65 -3.16
C ASP A 448 -23.16 25.23 -2.34
N ILE A 449 -22.35 26.12 -2.90
CA ILE A 449 -21.06 26.54 -2.33
C ILE A 449 -21.18 27.11 -0.91
N GLU A 450 -22.22 27.89 -0.61
CA GLU A 450 -22.42 28.44 0.72
C GLU A 450 -22.70 27.37 1.78
N GLY A 451 -23.54 26.39 1.45
CA GLY A 451 -23.83 25.25 2.31
C GLY A 451 -22.63 24.34 2.48
N MET A 452 -21.83 24.14 1.43
CA MET A 452 -20.57 23.38 1.50
C MET A 452 -19.57 24.05 2.44
N TYR A 453 -19.44 25.38 2.39
CA TYR A 453 -18.56 26.16 3.29
C TYR A 453 -19.00 26.10 4.75
N ALA A 454 -20.28 26.07 5.00
CA ALA A 454 -20.85 26.04 6.33
C ALA A 454 -20.80 24.66 6.99
N SER A 455 -20.56 23.59 6.21
CA SER A 455 -20.65 22.20 6.65
C SER A 455 -19.31 21.67 7.18
N ASN A 456 -19.37 20.82 8.21
CA ASN A 456 -18.24 20.06 8.73
C ASN A 456 -17.84 18.91 7.81
N GLY A 457 -18.73 18.51 6.91
CA GLY A 457 -18.46 17.45 5.94
C GLY A 457 -19.51 17.41 4.81
N ILE A 458 -19.13 16.81 3.70
CA ILE A 458 -19.94 16.71 2.49
C ILE A 458 -20.04 15.24 2.09
N LEU A 459 -21.28 14.77 1.90
CA LEU A 459 -21.59 13.40 1.45
C LEU A 459 -22.35 13.46 0.14
N THR A 460 -21.89 12.73 -0.89
CA THR A 460 -22.64 12.60 -2.13
C THR A 460 -22.82 11.15 -2.57
N SER A 461 -24.01 10.81 -3.07
CA SER A 461 -24.27 9.48 -3.64
C SER A 461 -23.65 9.31 -5.02
N ARG A 462 -23.36 10.38 -5.74
CA ARG A 462 -22.76 10.39 -7.06
C ARG A 462 -21.50 11.26 -7.11
N GLY A 463 -20.66 11.00 -8.09
CA GLY A 463 -19.47 11.80 -8.36
C GLY A 463 -18.17 11.07 -8.06
N GLY A 464 -17.14 11.35 -8.84
CA GLY A 464 -15.79 10.80 -8.70
C GLY A 464 -14.85 11.78 -8.01
N MET A 465 -13.56 11.44 -7.97
CA MET A 465 -12.48 12.26 -7.39
C MET A 465 -12.29 13.63 -8.07
N THR A 466 -12.87 13.83 -9.26
CA THR A 466 -12.86 15.08 -10.03
C THR A 466 -14.21 15.78 -10.06
N SER A 467 -15.21 15.27 -9.30
CA SER A 467 -16.53 15.92 -9.20
C SER A 467 -16.45 17.27 -8.52
N HIS A 468 -17.49 18.10 -8.71
CA HIS A 468 -17.58 19.40 -8.06
C HIS A 468 -17.42 19.30 -6.54
N ALA A 469 -18.14 18.35 -5.90
CA ALA A 469 -18.01 18.10 -4.46
C ALA A 469 -16.55 17.84 -4.04
N ALA A 470 -15.87 16.94 -4.73
CA ALA A 470 -14.51 16.55 -4.40
C ALA A 470 -13.47 17.66 -4.59
N VAL A 471 -13.58 18.43 -5.69
CA VAL A 471 -12.65 19.52 -6.01
C VAL A 471 -12.82 20.69 -5.05
N VAL A 472 -14.07 21.09 -4.82
CA VAL A 472 -14.39 22.22 -3.95
C VAL A 472 -14.08 21.90 -2.49
N ALA A 473 -14.47 20.71 -2.00
CA ALA A 473 -14.17 20.28 -0.63
C ALA A 473 -12.66 20.29 -0.34
N ARG A 474 -11.84 19.79 -1.27
CA ARG A 474 -10.37 19.87 -1.15
C ARG A 474 -9.86 21.31 -1.12
N GLY A 475 -10.42 22.19 -1.95
CA GLY A 475 -10.06 23.61 -1.93
C GLY A 475 -10.42 24.32 -0.62
N MET A 476 -11.47 23.87 0.05
CA MET A 476 -11.94 24.41 1.35
C MET A 476 -11.26 23.72 2.55
N GLY A 477 -10.64 22.57 2.36
CA GLY A 477 -10.15 21.74 3.48
C GLY A 477 -11.27 21.05 4.27
N THR A 478 -12.44 20.87 3.67
CA THR A 478 -13.61 20.24 4.31
C THR A 478 -13.61 18.75 4.01
N CYS A 479 -13.94 17.92 5.02
CA CYS A 479 -14.11 16.47 4.87
C CYS A 479 -15.12 16.15 3.77
N CYS A 480 -14.79 15.21 2.86
CA CYS A 480 -15.73 14.81 1.81
C CYS A 480 -15.63 13.32 1.50
N VAL A 481 -16.80 12.67 1.50
CA VAL A 481 -16.99 11.31 0.98
C VAL A 481 -17.92 11.40 -0.22
N ALA A 482 -17.44 11.02 -1.40
CA ALA A 482 -18.18 11.17 -2.64
C ALA A 482 -18.47 9.82 -3.31
N GLY A 483 -19.49 9.77 -4.16
CA GLY A 483 -19.81 8.59 -4.96
C GLY A 483 -20.15 7.36 -4.13
N VAL A 484 -20.93 7.53 -3.09
CA VAL A 484 -21.38 6.44 -2.23
C VAL A 484 -22.58 5.74 -2.90
N GLU A 485 -22.33 4.65 -3.63
CA GLU A 485 -23.34 3.94 -4.43
C GLU A 485 -24.37 3.21 -3.57
N ASP A 486 -23.98 2.84 -2.33
CA ASP A 486 -24.82 2.08 -1.40
C ASP A 486 -25.87 2.93 -0.67
N ILE A 487 -25.92 4.25 -0.92
CA ILE A 487 -26.91 5.15 -0.33
C ILE A 487 -27.92 5.65 -1.36
N VAL A 488 -29.16 5.87 -0.89
CA VAL A 488 -30.20 6.54 -1.69
C VAL A 488 -30.57 7.84 -1.02
N VAL A 489 -30.29 8.95 -1.70
CA VAL A 489 -30.61 10.30 -1.24
C VAL A 489 -31.88 10.77 -1.94
N ASP A 490 -32.90 11.11 -1.16
CA ASP A 490 -34.12 11.79 -1.63
C ASP A 490 -34.15 13.19 -1.04
N GLU A 491 -33.77 14.18 -1.87
CA GLU A 491 -33.66 15.57 -1.46
C GLU A 491 -35.03 16.23 -1.22
N ASP A 492 -36.08 15.77 -1.96
CA ASP A 492 -37.44 16.29 -1.80
C ASP A 492 -38.12 15.75 -0.53
N ALA A 493 -37.93 14.46 -0.25
CA ALA A 493 -38.42 13.83 0.98
C ALA A 493 -37.50 14.10 2.19
N LYS A 494 -36.32 14.70 1.97
CA LYS A 494 -35.29 14.95 2.97
C LYS A 494 -34.91 13.68 3.73
N THR A 495 -34.57 12.62 2.99
CA THR A 495 -34.21 11.32 3.55
C THR A 495 -32.96 10.73 2.91
N LEU A 496 -32.20 10.00 3.74
CA LEU A 496 -31.03 9.21 3.36
C LEU A 496 -31.30 7.74 3.75
N LEU A 497 -31.34 6.83 2.80
CA LEU A 497 -31.38 5.40 3.05
C LEU A 497 -29.96 4.84 2.96
N ALA A 498 -29.48 4.22 4.04
CA ALA A 498 -28.18 3.57 4.11
C ALA A 498 -28.28 2.31 4.97
N ASN A 499 -27.66 1.21 4.53
CA ASN A 499 -27.67 -0.10 5.24
C ASN A 499 -29.07 -0.54 5.74
N GLY A 500 -30.12 -0.32 4.91
CA GLY A 500 -31.49 -0.69 5.24
C GLY A 500 -32.20 0.19 6.28
N LYS A 501 -31.57 1.25 6.77
CA LYS A 501 -32.11 2.23 7.69
C LYS A 501 -32.30 3.58 7.01
N THR A 502 -33.42 4.25 7.30
CA THR A 502 -33.71 5.60 6.80
C THR A 502 -33.33 6.63 7.85
N TYR A 503 -32.51 7.59 7.46
CA TYR A 503 -32.12 8.77 8.23
C TYR A 503 -32.88 9.97 7.67
N VAL A 504 -33.28 10.89 8.54
CA VAL A 504 -34.01 12.11 8.17
C VAL A 504 -33.16 13.35 8.46
N GLU A 505 -33.59 14.48 7.94
CA GLU A 505 -32.95 15.76 8.25
C GLU A 505 -32.85 15.99 9.75
N GLY A 506 -31.67 16.38 10.25
CA GLY A 506 -31.38 16.55 11.66
C GLY A 506 -30.80 15.32 12.38
N ASP A 507 -30.83 14.12 11.78
CA ASP A 507 -30.12 12.96 12.31
C ASP A 507 -28.61 13.14 12.21
N PHE A 508 -27.84 12.54 13.13
CA PHE A 508 -26.39 12.62 13.13
C PHE A 508 -25.75 11.52 12.29
N ILE A 509 -24.77 11.91 11.51
CA ILE A 509 -23.81 11.00 10.87
C ILE A 509 -22.39 11.54 11.02
N SER A 510 -21.41 10.67 10.81
CA SER A 510 -19.99 11.03 10.80
C SER A 510 -19.32 10.53 9.53
N LEU A 511 -18.43 11.34 8.94
CA LEU A 511 -17.73 11.06 7.70
C LEU A 511 -16.23 10.96 7.96
N ASP A 512 -15.59 9.91 7.45
CA ASP A 512 -14.13 9.81 7.38
C ASP A 512 -13.68 10.02 5.93
N GLY A 513 -13.30 11.23 5.63
CA GLY A 513 -12.80 11.61 4.31
C GLY A 513 -11.44 11.02 3.96
N SER A 514 -10.74 10.40 4.90
CA SER A 514 -9.46 9.71 4.67
C SER A 514 -9.64 8.24 4.27
N THR A 515 -10.68 7.59 4.78
CA THR A 515 -11.01 6.18 4.47
C THR A 515 -12.18 6.03 3.51
N GLY A 516 -13.03 7.05 3.40
CA GLY A 516 -14.28 7.01 2.63
C GLY A 516 -15.46 6.39 3.38
N ASN A 517 -15.33 6.14 4.68
CA ASN A 517 -16.39 5.54 5.48
C ASN A 517 -17.41 6.56 5.98
N VAL A 518 -18.67 6.14 6.03
CA VAL A 518 -19.80 6.86 6.63
C VAL A 518 -20.25 6.09 7.85
N TYR A 519 -20.35 6.75 8.99
CA TYR A 519 -20.71 6.14 10.28
C TYR A 519 -22.06 6.65 10.77
N GLU A 520 -22.77 5.79 11.48
CA GLU A 520 -23.99 6.15 12.20
C GLU A 520 -23.69 7.02 13.42
N GLY A 521 -24.45 8.07 13.60
CA GLY A 521 -24.37 8.93 14.78
C GLY A 521 -23.18 9.89 14.81
N SER A 522 -22.99 10.55 15.94
CA SER A 522 -21.91 11.50 16.18
C SER A 522 -20.71 10.78 16.79
N ILE A 523 -19.58 10.79 16.09
CA ILE A 523 -18.29 10.32 16.60
C ILE A 523 -17.44 11.53 16.97
N LYS A 524 -16.86 11.50 18.16
CA LYS A 524 -16.00 12.57 18.64
C LYS A 524 -14.78 12.75 17.76
N THR A 525 -14.50 14.01 17.36
CA THR A 525 -13.32 14.38 16.58
C THR A 525 -12.22 14.95 17.48
N LYS A 526 -10.98 14.84 17.00
CA LYS A 526 -9.78 15.49 17.58
C LYS A 526 -9.29 16.56 16.58
N ALA A 527 -8.95 17.74 17.08
CA ALA A 527 -8.29 18.75 16.26
C ALA A 527 -6.93 18.26 15.78
N PRO A 528 -6.42 18.74 14.62
CA PRO A 528 -5.10 18.39 14.13
C PRO A 528 -4.02 18.73 15.15
N GLU A 529 -3.16 17.78 15.46
CA GLU A 529 -2.06 17.98 16.40
C GLU A 529 -0.80 18.40 15.63
N LEU A 530 -0.59 19.70 15.48
CA LEU A 530 0.57 20.31 14.84
C LEU A 530 1.79 20.44 15.79
N SER A 531 1.65 19.94 17.01
CA SER A 531 2.69 19.88 18.07
C SER A 531 3.44 18.53 18.04
N GLY A 532 4.29 18.29 19.02
CA GLY A 532 4.95 16.99 19.19
C GLY A 532 5.89 16.63 18.05
N ASN A 533 5.71 15.46 17.46
CA ASN A 533 6.58 14.94 16.39
C ASN A 533 6.47 15.76 15.10
N PHE A 534 5.28 16.24 14.75
CA PHE A 534 5.09 17.12 13.60
C PHE A 534 5.88 18.42 13.77
N GLY A 535 5.78 19.06 14.96
CA GLY A 535 6.53 20.28 15.26
C GLY A 535 8.06 20.08 15.17
N LYS A 536 8.59 18.96 15.68
CA LYS A 536 10.02 18.62 15.56
C LYS A 536 10.46 18.47 14.10
N ILE A 537 9.66 17.79 13.28
CA ILE A 537 9.96 17.61 11.85
C ILE A 537 9.94 18.95 11.12
N MET A 538 8.98 19.83 11.41
CA MET A 538 8.92 21.17 10.83
C MET A 538 10.13 22.03 11.25
N GLU A 539 10.54 21.97 12.52
CA GLU A 539 11.76 22.63 12.99
C GLU A 539 13.01 22.15 12.23
N TRP A 540 13.12 20.82 11.98
CA TRP A 540 14.24 20.28 11.21
C TRP A 540 14.18 20.68 9.73
N ALA A 541 12.98 20.76 9.16
CA ALA A 541 12.76 21.22 7.79
C ALA A 541 13.19 22.70 7.65
N ASP A 542 12.80 23.57 8.60
CA ASP A 542 13.19 24.97 8.65
C ASP A 542 14.71 25.15 8.77
N PHE A 543 15.36 24.29 9.55
CA PHE A 543 16.84 24.31 9.66
C PHE A 543 17.52 23.87 8.34
N CYS A 544 16.93 22.97 7.58
CA CYS A 544 17.54 22.40 6.37
C CYS A 544 17.24 23.18 5.08
N ARG A 545 16.09 23.86 5.02
CA ARG A 545 15.68 24.62 3.84
C ARG A 545 16.55 25.86 3.62
N THR A 546 16.64 26.30 2.37
CA THR A 546 17.39 27.49 1.94
C THR A 546 16.50 28.58 1.36
N MET A 547 15.19 28.31 1.22
CA MET A 547 14.21 29.24 0.65
C MET A 547 13.11 29.51 1.67
N ASP A 548 12.61 30.75 1.66
CA ASP A 548 11.44 31.15 2.43
C ASP A 548 10.15 30.64 1.77
N VAL A 549 9.16 30.27 2.59
CA VAL A 549 7.84 29.86 2.11
C VAL A 549 6.87 31.01 2.26
N ARG A 550 6.30 31.47 1.13
CA ARG A 550 5.29 32.51 1.05
C ARG A 550 3.98 31.94 0.53
N THR A 551 2.87 32.46 1.03
CA THR A 551 1.52 32.05 0.66
C THR A 551 0.78 33.15 -0.07
N ASN A 552 -0.38 32.83 -0.67
CA ASN A 552 -1.31 33.81 -1.19
C ASN A 552 -2.27 34.25 -0.09
N ALA A 553 -2.50 35.53 0.05
CA ALA A 553 -3.52 36.10 0.92
C ALA A 553 -4.01 37.43 0.35
N ASP A 554 -5.31 37.65 0.31
CA ASP A 554 -5.95 38.80 -0.30
C ASP A 554 -6.66 39.68 0.73
N SER A 555 -6.77 39.22 1.99
CA SER A 555 -7.38 39.94 3.10
C SER A 555 -6.54 39.87 4.39
N PRO A 556 -6.73 40.78 5.36
CA PRO A 556 -6.07 40.70 6.68
C PRO A 556 -6.38 39.40 7.42
N ARG A 557 -7.56 38.84 7.24
CA ARG A 557 -7.97 37.54 7.80
C ARG A 557 -7.11 36.41 7.25
N ASP A 558 -6.97 36.35 5.93
CA ASP A 558 -6.17 35.33 5.25
C ASP A 558 -4.69 35.45 5.63
N ALA A 559 -4.18 36.69 5.72
CA ALA A 559 -2.82 36.96 6.16
C ALA A 559 -2.55 36.46 7.60
N LYS A 560 -3.50 36.65 8.52
CA LYS A 560 -3.41 36.12 9.88
C LYS A 560 -3.39 34.60 9.89
N GLN A 561 -4.26 33.96 9.14
CA GLN A 561 -4.30 32.50 8.99
C GLN A 561 -2.98 31.97 8.39
N ALA A 562 -2.44 32.68 7.41
CA ALA A 562 -1.15 32.36 6.80
C ALA A 562 0.00 32.37 7.83
N LEU A 563 0.04 33.37 8.70
CA LEU A 563 1.05 33.46 9.78
C LEU A 563 0.91 32.35 10.80
N GLU A 564 -0.32 31.98 11.18
CA GLU A 564 -0.60 30.86 12.08
C GLU A 564 -0.09 29.53 11.50
N PHE A 565 -0.11 29.35 10.18
CA PHE A 565 0.48 28.22 9.47
C PHE A 565 1.98 28.36 9.21
N GLY A 566 2.62 29.43 9.68
CA GLY A 566 4.08 29.63 9.59
C GLY A 566 4.57 30.26 8.29
N ALA A 567 3.72 30.95 7.53
CA ALA A 567 4.14 31.67 6.32
C ALA A 567 5.13 32.79 6.66
N GLU A 568 6.15 32.95 5.81
CA GLU A 568 7.23 33.94 5.99
C GLU A 568 7.00 35.21 5.16
N GLY A 569 5.88 35.27 4.47
CA GLY A 569 5.45 36.41 3.70
C GLY A 569 4.24 36.09 2.84
N ILE A 570 3.69 37.12 2.19
CA ILE A 570 2.67 36.98 1.18
C ILE A 570 3.34 37.01 -0.20
N GLY A 571 3.25 35.87 -0.92
CA GLY A 571 3.83 35.69 -2.24
C GLY A 571 2.98 36.34 -3.33
N LEU A 572 1.66 36.44 -3.12
CA LEU A 572 0.74 37.13 -4.01
C LEU A 572 -0.48 37.62 -3.22
N CYS A 573 -0.67 38.94 -3.24
CA CYS A 573 -1.91 39.62 -2.87
C CYS A 573 -2.58 40.12 -4.16
N ARG A 574 -3.75 39.59 -4.47
CA ARG A 574 -4.50 39.89 -5.69
C ARG A 574 -5.47 41.05 -5.40
N THR A 575 -5.08 42.25 -5.78
CA THR A 575 -5.87 43.44 -5.47
C THR A 575 -7.23 43.46 -6.14
N GLU A 576 -7.38 42.75 -7.26
CA GLU A 576 -8.68 42.60 -7.95
C GLU A 576 -9.71 41.83 -7.09
N HIS A 577 -9.31 40.95 -6.18
CA HIS A 577 -10.22 40.26 -5.27
C HIS A 577 -10.81 41.21 -4.20
N MET A 578 -10.08 42.26 -3.83
CA MET A 578 -10.59 43.29 -2.91
C MET A 578 -11.78 44.04 -3.47
N PHE A 579 -12.04 43.98 -4.77
CA PHE A 579 -13.15 44.67 -5.44
C PHE A 579 -14.45 43.85 -5.54
N PHE A 580 -14.41 42.57 -5.10
CA PHE A 580 -15.58 41.68 -5.20
C PHE A 580 -16.53 41.77 -3.99
N ASP A 581 -16.17 42.54 -2.95
CA ASP A 581 -17.06 42.76 -1.83
C ASP A 581 -18.33 43.51 -2.28
N GLU A 582 -19.48 43.13 -1.73
CA GLU A 582 -20.80 43.62 -2.18
C GLU A 582 -20.92 45.15 -2.11
N ASP A 583 -20.31 45.80 -1.12
CA ASP A 583 -20.28 47.25 -0.94
C ASP A 583 -19.39 47.98 -2.00
N ARG A 584 -18.47 47.29 -2.63
CA ARG A 584 -17.48 47.83 -3.56
C ARG A 584 -17.86 47.63 -5.02
N ILE A 585 -18.52 46.52 -5.36
CA ILE A 585 -18.91 46.14 -6.72
C ILE A 585 -19.65 47.31 -7.45
N PRO A 586 -20.60 48.05 -6.84
CA PRO A 586 -21.28 49.14 -7.52
C PRO A 586 -20.34 50.25 -8.00
N SER A 587 -19.39 50.67 -7.13
CA SER A 587 -18.42 51.73 -7.47
C SER A 587 -17.40 51.25 -8.51
N VAL A 588 -16.94 49.97 -8.42
CA VAL A 588 -16.06 49.34 -9.41
C VAL A 588 -16.74 49.28 -10.80
N ARG A 589 -17.99 48.81 -10.88
CA ARG A 589 -18.75 48.77 -12.13
C ARG A 589 -18.91 50.17 -12.75
N ARG A 590 -19.24 51.17 -11.95
CA ARG A 590 -19.38 52.57 -12.42
C ARG A 590 -18.04 53.16 -12.87
N MET A 591 -16.97 52.85 -12.16
CA MET A 591 -15.61 53.24 -12.54
C MET A 591 -15.21 52.65 -13.91
N ILE A 592 -15.45 51.36 -14.13
CA ILE A 592 -15.14 50.67 -15.39
C ILE A 592 -15.99 51.23 -16.54
N LEU A 593 -17.27 51.47 -16.30
CA LEU A 593 -18.22 51.95 -17.32
C LEU A 593 -18.15 53.46 -17.55
N SER A 594 -17.33 54.22 -16.80
CA SER A 594 -17.19 55.67 -16.96
C SER A 594 -16.60 56.00 -18.33
N LYS A 595 -17.27 56.93 -19.06
CA LYS A 595 -16.89 57.38 -20.40
C LYS A 595 -15.88 58.52 -20.39
N ASP A 596 -15.79 59.24 -19.31
CA ASP A 596 -14.90 60.39 -19.14
C ASP A 596 -14.04 60.23 -17.88
N ARG A 597 -12.97 61.01 -17.82
CA ARG A 597 -11.97 60.97 -16.75
C ARG A 597 -12.53 61.46 -15.40
N GLU A 598 -13.33 62.49 -15.42
CA GLU A 598 -13.87 63.12 -14.19
C GLU A 598 -14.79 62.15 -13.44
N THR A 599 -15.71 61.52 -14.19
CA THR A 599 -16.60 60.48 -13.63
C THR A 599 -15.80 59.29 -13.09
N ARG A 600 -14.75 58.85 -13.78
CA ARG A 600 -13.90 57.74 -13.34
C ARG A 600 -13.14 58.09 -12.05
N GLU A 601 -12.55 59.32 -12.00
CA GLU A 601 -11.82 59.80 -10.82
C GLU A 601 -12.73 59.89 -9.58
N LYS A 602 -14.02 60.25 -9.77
CA LYS A 602 -14.99 60.25 -8.69
C LYS A 602 -15.15 58.86 -8.05
N TYR A 603 -15.35 57.82 -8.84
CA TYR A 603 -15.52 56.45 -8.31
C TYR A 603 -14.21 55.85 -7.79
N LEU A 604 -13.06 56.20 -8.36
CA LEU A 604 -11.76 55.87 -7.79
C LEU A 604 -11.57 56.50 -6.42
N ALA A 605 -12.04 57.75 -6.21
CA ALA A 605 -11.98 58.40 -4.89
C ALA A 605 -12.87 57.71 -3.85
N GLU A 606 -13.96 57.05 -4.26
CA GLU A 606 -14.79 56.21 -3.37
C GLU A 606 -14.09 54.92 -2.96
N LEU A 607 -13.36 54.25 -3.88
CA LEU A 607 -12.66 52.98 -3.66
C LEU A 607 -11.34 53.15 -2.87
N LEU A 608 -10.65 54.28 -3.04
CA LEU A 608 -9.34 54.53 -2.46
C LEU A 608 -9.28 54.34 -0.92
N PRO A 609 -10.21 54.87 -0.12
CA PRO A 609 -10.16 54.67 1.33
C PRO A 609 -10.39 53.22 1.74
N MET A 610 -11.22 52.46 1.03
CA MET A 610 -11.49 51.05 1.28
C MET A 610 -10.23 50.19 1.05
N GLN A 611 -9.61 50.35 -0.12
CA GLN A 611 -8.39 49.64 -0.46
C GLN A 611 -7.20 50.03 0.45
N LYS A 612 -7.13 51.29 0.85
CA LYS A 612 -6.13 51.78 1.80
C LYS A 612 -6.27 51.08 3.17
N GLU A 613 -7.49 50.87 3.64
CA GLU A 613 -7.74 50.17 4.90
C GLU A 613 -7.37 48.66 4.79
N ASP A 614 -7.68 48.00 3.67
CA ASP A 614 -7.26 46.62 3.42
C ASP A 614 -5.74 46.45 3.49
N PHE A 615 -5.00 47.32 2.75
CA PHE A 615 -3.54 47.27 2.80
C PHE A 615 -2.99 47.57 4.20
N LYS A 616 -3.58 48.54 4.89
CA LYS A 616 -3.20 48.85 6.26
C LYS A 616 -3.38 47.64 7.17
N GLY A 617 -4.53 46.96 7.10
CA GLY A 617 -4.79 45.73 7.84
C GLY A 617 -3.82 44.61 7.49
N MET A 618 -3.49 44.43 6.19
CA MET A 618 -2.47 43.48 5.74
C MET A 618 -1.10 43.77 6.36
N TYR A 619 -0.65 45.04 6.32
CA TYR A 619 0.65 45.42 6.88
C TYR A 619 0.68 45.32 8.42
N GLU A 620 -0.42 45.64 9.10
CA GLU A 620 -0.51 45.49 10.57
C GLU A 620 -0.41 44.01 10.98
N VAL A 621 -0.94 43.09 10.19
CA VAL A 621 -0.83 41.65 10.45
C VAL A 621 0.56 41.12 10.13
N MET A 622 1.11 41.48 8.96
CA MET A 622 2.37 40.92 8.47
C MET A 622 3.62 41.53 9.11
N LEU A 623 3.52 42.71 9.70
CA LEU A 623 4.60 43.46 10.35
C LEU A 623 5.83 43.65 9.42
N ASP A 624 6.93 42.97 9.73
CA ASP A 624 8.21 43.02 8.99
C ASP A 624 8.32 42.02 7.83
N LYS A 625 7.30 41.17 7.67
CA LYS A 625 7.30 40.16 6.62
C LYS A 625 6.88 40.75 5.25
N PRO A 626 7.50 40.30 4.15
CA PRO A 626 7.22 40.87 2.82
C PRO A 626 5.82 40.51 2.32
N ILE A 627 5.20 41.47 1.61
CA ILE A 627 3.94 41.30 0.89
C ILE A 627 4.17 41.64 -0.58
N THR A 628 3.95 40.69 -1.49
CA THR A 628 3.98 40.93 -2.92
C THR A 628 2.57 41.28 -3.40
N ILE A 629 2.39 42.49 -3.89
CA ILE A 629 1.10 43.04 -4.33
C ILE A 629 1.04 42.98 -5.85
N ARG A 630 -0.01 42.38 -6.42
CA ARG A 630 -0.33 42.47 -7.84
C ARG A 630 -1.15 43.73 -8.09
N LEU A 631 -0.65 44.58 -9.00
CA LEU A 631 -1.33 45.82 -9.42
C LEU A 631 -2.15 45.61 -10.70
#